data_3a47b02e529da59653d8e3711bd9365c
#
_entry.id   3a47b02e529da59653d8e3711bd9365c
#
_cell.length_a   1.000
_cell.length_b   1.000
_cell.length_c   1.000
_cell.angle_alpha   90.00
_cell.angle_beta   90.00
_cell.angle_gamma   90.00
#
_symmetry.space_group_name_H-M   'P 1'
#
loop_
_entity.id
_entity.type
_entity.pdbx_description
1 polymer ?
#
loop_
_entity_poly.entity_id
_entity_poly.type
_entity_poly.pdbx_seq_one_letter_code
_entity_poly.pdbx_strand_id
1 'polypeptide(L)'
;MVTDRTQVGVIGAGPAGMLLAVLLRRAGVDCVVLERRDREYISHRARGATVEHRVVQLLRRHGLADNLLRTGAVEDAVEFRLGGRRYPVRYEPLAAGRSHYIYPQQFLVRDLVEAYLGDGGDLRFETAAAGIVDLTGQPRIQLADGGELRCDVVVGCDGEYGVARGAVPAGALRGTGYQYDYAWLSVLADAPPSSDCVINALHESGACVHVRRTPTVSRFYLQCARTETAADWPDERIWKEIGIRLALDEPWTLHTGPISATGTVRMRSLVCEPMRYGSLFLAGDAAHIVPPVGGKGFNLALADAQELALGLIDRFTAGDDRRLDGYSAARLARVWRAQEFVHWMMNLVNTPGYGTADAPFRHRVQAARLARLVDSPAYLAAFLEDYVGW
;
A
#
# COMPACT_ATOMS: atom_id res chain seq x y z
N MET A 1 -34.99 -21.18 3.52
CA MET A 1 -33.85 -20.32 3.80
C MET A 1 -33.91 -19.19 2.80
N VAL A 2 -34.01 -17.93 3.24
CA VAL A 2 -33.90 -16.77 2.34
C VAL A 2 -32.46 -16.77 1.82
N THR A 3 -32.29 -16.97 0.53
CA THR A 3 -30.96 -16.98 -0.08
C THR A 3 -30.51 -15.54 -0.19
N ASP A 4 -29.50 -15.20 0.56
CA ASP A 4 -28.86 -13.88 0.54
C ASP A 4 -28.21 -13.67 -0.83
N ARG A 5 -28.51 -12.55 -1.52
CA ARG A 5 -28.04 -12.26 -2.87
C ARG A 5 -27.70 -10.79 -3.04
N THR A 6 -26.66 -10.52 -3.80
CA THR A 6 -26.23 -9.17 -4.21
C THR A 6 -25.67 -9.21 -5.63
N GLN A 7 -25.58 -8.06 -6.31
CA GLN A 7 -24.88 -7.97 -7.59
C GLN A 7 -23.36 -8.15 -7.39
N VAL A 8 -22.78 -7.49 -6.39
CA VAL A 8 -21.33 -7.55 -6.15
C VAL A 8 -21.04 -7.96 -4.70
N GLY A 9 -20.38 -9.10 -4.53
CA GLY A 9 -19.84 -9.51 -3.24
C GLY A 9 -18.37 -9.10 -3.11
N VAL A 10 -18.05 -8.25 -2.13
CA VAL A 10 -16.68 -7.79 -1.86
C VAL A 10 -16.15 -8.48 -0.61
N ILE A 11 -15.00 -9.13 -0.73
CA ILE A 11 -14.34 -9.79 0.41
C ILE A 11 -13.20 -8.88 0.89
N GLY A 12 -13.34 -8.33 2.09
CA GLY A 12 -12.38 -7.47 2.77
C GLY A 12 -12.75 -5.99 2.78
N ALA A 13 -12.85 -5.40 3.97
CA ALA A 13 -13.10 -3.98 4.22
C ALA A 13 -11.79 -3.15 4.35
N GLY A 14 -10.76 -3.54 3.60
CA GLY A 14 -9.56 -2.73 3.42
C GLY A 14 -9.80 -1.55 2.49
N PRO A 15 -8.76 -0.74 2.20
CA PRO A 15 -8.92 0.48 1.39
C PRO A 15 -9.49 0.21 0.00
N ALA A 16 -9.09 -0.87 -0.68
CA ALA A 16 -9.62 -1.22 -1.99
C ALA A 16 -11.10 -1.60 -1.93
N GLY A 17 -11.47 -2.51 -1.01
CA GLY A 17 -12.86 -2.98 -0.88
C GLY A 17 -13.80 -1.85 -0.48
N MET A 18 -13.40 -1.01 0.45
CA MET A 18 -14.24 0.10 0.91
C MET A 18 -14.41 1.19 -0.15
N LEU A 19 -13.32 1.58 -0.86
CA LEU A 19 -13.46 2.54 -1.96
C LEU A 19 -14.37 2.00 -3.07
N LEU A 20 -14.15 0.75 -3.48
CA LEU A 20 -14.99 0.07 -4.46
C LEU A 20 -16.46 0.10 -4.05
N ALA A 21 -16.76 -0.30 -2.81
CA ALA A 21 -18.12 -0.38 -2.29
C ALA A 21 -18.84 1.00 -2.27
N VAL A 22 -18.13 2.06 -1.81
CA VAL A 22 -18.66 3.43 -1.84
C VAL A 22 -19.02 3.85 -3.27
N LEU A 23 -18.12 3.61 -4.23
CA LEU A 23 -18.34 4.00 -5.62
C LEU A 23 -19.52 3.24 -6.25
N LEU A 24 -19.63 1.92 -6.00
CA LEU A 24 -20.73 1.10 -6.47
C LEU A 24 -22.08 1.55 -5.87
N ARG A 25 -22.11 1.73 -4.56
CA ARG A 25 -23.33 2.15 -3.84
C ARG A 25 -23.88 3.47 -4.38
N ARG A 26 -23.00 4.46 -4.58
CA ARG A 26 -23.39 5.79 -5.11
C ARG A 26 -23.85 5.74 -6.56
N ALA A 27 -23.45 4.72 -7.31
CA ALA A 27 -23.92 4.48 -8.68
C ALA A 27 -25.18 3.59 -8.75
N GLY A 28 -25.75 3.18 -7.60
CA GLY A 28 -26.96 2.34 -7.56
C GLY A 28 -26.70 0.85 -7.84
N VAL A 29 -25.45 0.39 -7.73
CA VAL A 29 -25.11 -1.03 -7.86
C VAL A 29 -25.12 -1.68 -6.47
N ASP A 30 -25.89 -2.77 -6.32
CA ASP A 30 -26.01 -3.49 -5.06
C ASP A 30 -24.69 -4.20 -4.71
N CYS A 31 -24.19 -3.91 -3.51
CA CYS A 31 -22.92 -4.42 -3.05
C CYS A 31 -22.97 -4.79 -1.57
N VAL A 32 -22.48 -5.98 -1.23
CA VAL A 32 -22.26 -6.44 0.15
C VAL A 32 -20.77 -6.58 0.39
N VAL A 33 -20.29 -5.99 1.48
CA VAL A 33 -18.89 -6.11 1.91
C VAL A 33 -18.81 -7.06 3.12
N LEU A 34 -17.94 -8.07 3.02
CA LEU A 34 -17.68 -9.04 4.10
C LEU A 34 -16.30 -8.75 4.71
N GLU A 35 -16.24 -8.53 6.01
CA GLU A 35 -14.99 -8.32 6.75
C GLU A 35 -14.91 -9.32 7.92
N ARG A 36 -13.80 -10.07 7.98
CA ARG A 36 -13.58 -11.09 9.01
C ARG A 36 -13.27 -10.53 10.41
N ARG A 37 -12.89 -9.26 10.49
CA ARG A 37 -12.56 -8.56 11.74
C ARG A 37 -13.69 -7.65 12.14
N ASP A 38 -13.64 -7.23 13.41
CA ASP A 38 -14.52 -6.20 13.92
C ASP A 38 -14.16 -4.80 13.37
N ARG A 39 -15.05 -3.83 13.60
CA ARG A 39 -14.89 -2.45 13.18
C ARG A 39 -13.70 -1.77 13.87
N GLU A 40 -13.46 -2.09 15.13
CA GLU A 40 -12.39 -1.48 15.92
C GLU A 40 -11.02 -1.86 15.35
N TYR A 41 -10.80 -3.14 15.06
CA TYR A 41 -9.56 -3.62 14.46
C TYR A 41 -9.21 -2.91 13.16
N ILE A 42 -10.15 -2.79 12.20
CA ILE A 42 -9.86 -2.16 10.91
C ILE A 42 -9.61 -0.66 11.03
N SER A 43 -10.27 -0.01 12.00
CA SER A 43 -10.15 1.43 12.28
C SER A 43 -8.83 1.81 12.98
N HIS A 44 -8.15 0.85 13.62
CA HIS A 44 -6.92 1.10 14.37
C HIS A 44 -5.68 0.46 13.74
N ARG A 45 -5.84 -0.45 12.79
CA ARG A 45 -4.72 -1.18 12.20
C ARG A 45 -3.77 -0.26 11.44
N ALA A 46 -2.65 0.08 12.06
CA ALA A 46 -1.63 0.96 11.51
C ALA A 46 -0.89 0.29 10.33
N ARG A 47 -1.04 0.88 9.12
CA ARG A 47 -0.39 0.48 7.87
C ARG A 47 0.36 1.66 7.24
N GLY A 48 0.34 1.81 5.91
CA GLY A 48 0.89 2.96 5.19
C GLY A 48 0.25 4.29 5.57
N ALA A 49 0.83 5.38 5.10
CA ALA A 49 0.29 6.73 5.32
C ALA A 49 0.40 7.64 4.08
N THR A 50 1.20 7.27 3.09
CA THR A 50 1.45 8.12 1.92
C THR A 50 0.33 7.95 0.90
N VAL A 51 -0.37 9.04 0.59
CA VAL A 51 -1.43 9.13 -0.41
C VAL A 51 -0.91 9.94 -1.59
N GLU A 52 -0.85 9.34 -2.77
CA GLU A 52 -0.40 10.02 -3.99
C GLU A 52 -1.39 11.08 -4.45
N HIS A 53 -0.88 12.12 -5.08
CA HIS A 53 -1.69 13.24 -5.58
C HIS A 53 -2.93 12.79 -6.37
N ARG A 54 -2.78 11.85 -7.28
CA ARG A 54 -3.92 11.37 -8.10
C ARG A 54 -4.99 10.65 -7.30
N VAL A 55 -4.60 9.96 -6.21
CA VAL A 55 -5.56 9.32 -5.30
C VAL A 55 -6.32 10.41 -4.53
N VAL A 56 -5.63 11.46 -4.10
CA VAL A 56 -6.30 12.63 -3.51
C VAL A 56 -7.30 13.25 -4.49
N GLN A 57 -6.94 13.40 -5.78
CA GLN A 57 -7.85 13.90 -6.79
C GLN A 57 -9.05 12.96 -7.05
N LEU A 58 -8.82 11.64 -6.99
CA LEU A 58 -9.89 10.66 -7.04
C LEU A 58 -10.87 10.85 -5.87
N LEU A 59 -10.36 10.88 -4.64
CA LEU A 59 -11.17 11.07 -3.44
C LEU A 59 -11.94 12.39 -3.46
N ARG A 60 -11.31 13.49 -3.92
CA ARG A 60 -11.98 14.79 -4.09
C ARG A 60 -13.14 14.73 -5.05
N ARG A 61 -12.99 14.10 -6.23
CA ARG A 61 -14.05 13.96 -7.22
C ARG A 61 -15.29 13.25 -6.69
N HIS A 62 -15.09 12.40 -5.68
CA HIS A 62 -16.18 11.65 -5.05
C HIS A 62 -16.59 12.19 -3.69
N GLY A 63 -16.11 13.38 -3.25
CA GLY A 63 -16.44 13.96 -1.95
C GLY A 63 -15.96 13.11 -0.77
N LEU A 64 -14.81 12.44 -0.90
CA LEU A 64 -14.22 11.53 0.10
C LEU A 64 -12.88 12.04 0.64
N ALA A 65 -12.52 13.30 0.33
CA ALA A 65 -11.22 13.85 0.67
C ALA A 65 -11.25 14.84 1.85
N ASP A 66 -12.37 15.18 2.42
CA ASP A 66 -12.52 16.30 3.36
C ASP A 66 -11.63 16.15 4.59
N ASN A 67 -11.66 15.00 5.25
CA ASN A 67 -10.81 14.72 6.41
C ASN A 67 -9.33 14.68 6.04
N LEU A 68 -8.99 14.06 4.90
CA LEU A 68 -7.62 14.01 4.38
C LEU A 68 -7.09 15.42 4.13
N LEU A 69 -7.86 16.30 3.48
CA LEU A 69 -7.45 17.66 3.16
C LEU A 69 -7.35 18.56 4.41
N ARG A 70 -8.19 18.30 5.41
CA ARG A 70 -8.22 19.07 6.65
C ARG A 70 -7.12 18.66 7.63
N THR A 71 -6.77 17.37 7.72
CA THR A 71 -5.88 16.83 8.76
C THR A 71 -4.63 16.15 8.23
N GLY A 72 -4.60 15.79 6.95
CA GLY A 72 -3.44 15.24 6.29
C GLY A 72 -2.34 16.30 6.12
N ALA A 73 -1.10 15.85 6.19
CA ALA A 73 0.03 16.73 5.99
C ALA A 73 0.52 16.64 4.55
N VAL A 74 0.73 17.78 3.90
CA VAL A 74 1.34 17.85 2.59
C VAL A 74 2.84 17.50 2.71
N GLU A 75 3.33 16.70 1.79
CA GLU A 75 4.74 16.36 1.64
C GLU A 75 5.16 16.73 0.21
N ASP A 76 6.07 17.68 0.10
CA ASP A 76 6.57 18.26 -1.15
C ASP A 76 8.03 17.91 -1.43
N ALA A 77 8.62 17.07 -0.60
CA ALA A 77 10.00 16.64 -0.72
C ALA A 77 10.21 15.23 -0.14
N VAL A 78 11.27 14.58 -0.57
CA VAL A 78 11.88 13.42 0.08
C VAL A 78 13.35 13.71 0.36
N GLU A 79 13.87 13.30 1.50
CA GLU A 79 15.26 13.45 1.86
C GLU A 79 15.99 12.10 1.77
N PHE A 80 17.11 12.08 1.08
CA PHE A 80 18.07 10.99 1.19
C PHE A 80 19.23 11.42 2.08
N ARG A 81 19.79 10.46 2.82
CA ARG A 81 21.01 10.67 3.63
C ARG A 81 22.06 9.66 3.27
N LEU A 82 23.28 10.11 3.11
CA LEU A 82 24.43 9.25 2.82
C LEU A 82 25.71 9.91 3.35
N GLY A 83 26.52 9.17 4.13
CA GLY A 83 27.80 9.64 4.61
C GLY A 83 27.70 10.93 5.43
N GLY A 84 26.73 11.04 6.33
CA GLY A 84 26.53 12.22 7.16
C GLY A 84 25.94 13.45 6.45
N ARG A 85 25.55 13.34 5.17
CA ARG A 85 25.05 14.45 4.35
C ARG A 85 23.61 14.26 3.96
N ARG A 86 22.90 15.39 3.76
CA ARG A 86 21.53 15.44 3.24
C ARG A 86 21.50 15.65 1.73
N TYR A 87 20.55 15.00 1.08
CA TYR A 87 20.23 15.14 -0.33
C TYR A 87 18.72 15.33 -0.46
N PRO A 88 18.21 16.57 -0.25
CA PRO A 88 16.78 16.85 -0.37
C PRO A 88 16.36 16.84 -1.84
N VAL A 89 15.30 16.11 -2.14
CA VAL A 89 14.66 16.05 -3.46
C VAL A 89 13.30 16.70 -3.34
N ARG A 90 13.18 17.95 -3.80
CA ARG A 90 11.91 18.68 -3.86
C ARG A 90 11.10 18.27 -5.09
N TYR A 91 9.79 18.19 -4.94
CA TYR A 91 8.92 17.80 -6.05
C TYR A 91 8.72 18.95 -7.04
N GLU A 92 8.61 20.20 -6.57
CA GLU A 92 8.60 21.38 -7.43
C GLU A 92 10.02 21.76 -7.93
N PRO A 93 10.13 22.26 -9.15
CA PRO A 93 9.05 22.57 -10.12
C PRO A 93 8.66 21.38 -11.04
N LEU A 94 9.33 20.24 -10.93
CA LEU A 94 9.21 19.14 -11.90
C LEU A 94 7.93 18.32 -11.75
N ALA A 95 7.32 18.30 -10.56
CA ALA A 95 6.09 17.55 -10.29
C ALA A 95 4.80 18.31 -10.68
N ALA A 96 4.89 19.48 -11.31
CA ALA A 96 3.75 20.26 -11.78
C ALA A 96 2.63 20.46 -10.73
N GLY A 97 3.00 20.85 -9.51
CA GLY A 97 2.07 21.07 -8.39
C GLY A 97 1.58 19.78 -7.71
N ARG A 98 2.17 18.63 -8.03
CA ARG A 98 1.83 17.37 -7.38
C ARG A 98 2.59 17.24 -6.07
N SER A 99 1.92 16.70 -5.05
CA SER A 99 2.49 16.43 -3.74
C SER A 99 1.96 15.12 -3.21
N HIS A 100 2.68 14.49 -2.31
CA HIS A 100 2.12 13.45 -1.47
C HIS A 100 1.33 14.09 -0.32
N TYR A 101 0.41 13.30 0.23
CA TYR A 101 -0.25 13.61 1.48
C TYR A 101 0.04 12.51 2.48
N ILE A 102 0.44 12.87 3.66
CA ILE A 102 0.59 11.93 4.77
C ILE A 102 -0.75 11.87 5.50
N TYR A 103 -1.48 10.79 5.24
CA TYR A 103 -2.76 10.49 5.87
C TYR A 103 -2.80 9.01 6.21
N PRO A 104 -2.73 8.63 7.50
CA PRO A 104 -2.69 7.22 7.90
C PRO A 104 -3.81 6.40 7.25
N GLN A 105 -3.45 5.27 6.68
CA GLN A 105 -4.39 4.40 5.94
C GLN A 105 -5.63 4.05 6.74
N GLN A 106 -5.49 3.81 8.06
CA GLN A 106 -6.62 3.51 8.94
C GLN A 106 -7.63 4.66 9.04
N PHE A 107 -7.18 5.92 8.90
CA PHE A 107 -8.09 7.06 8.90
C PHE A 107 -8.89 7.10 7.60
N LEU A 108 -8.24 6.86 6.45
CA LEU A 108 -8.98 6.78 5.19
C LEU A 108 -9.96 5.61 5.18
N VAL A 109 -9.58 4.44 5.71
CA VAL A 109 -10.50 3.30 5.81
C VAL A 109 -11.71 3.65 6.67
N ARG A 110 -11.50 4.32 7.82
CA ARG A 110 -12.60 4.80 8.67
C ARG A 110 -13.53 5.76 7.91
N ASP A 111 -12.96 6.76 7.21
CA ASP A 111 -13.75 7.71 6.42
C ASP A 111 -14.58 7.00 5.34
N LEU A 112 -14.01 6.00 4.66
CA LEU A 112 -14.71 5.20 3.65
C LEU A 112 -15.80 4.31 4.25
N VAL A 113 -15.56 3.72 5.43
CA VAL A 113 -16.57 2.93 6.17
C VAL A 113 -17.73 3.84 6.57
N GLU A 114 -17.45 5.01 7.12
CA GLU A 114 -18.47 5.98 7.51
C GLU A 114 -19.31 6.43 6.30
N ALA A 115 -18.66 6.72 5.16
CA ALA A 115 -19.34 7.09 3.93
C ALA A 115 -20.23 5.95 3.42
N TYR A 116 -19.72 4.71 3.36
CA TYR A 116 -20.47 3.55 2.86
C TYR A 116 -21.70 3.25 3.71
N LEU A 117 -21.55 3.22 5.04
CA LEU A 117 -22.65 3.01 5.97
C LEU A 117 -23.65 4.19 5.97
N GLY A 118 -23.15 5.42 5.86
CA GLY A 118 -23.99 6.61 5.72
C GLY A 118 -24.83 6.63 4.45
N ASP A 119 -24.32 6.06 3.35
CA ASP A 119 -25.04 5.87 2.09
C ASP A 119 -25.97 4.63 2.12
N GLY A 120 -26.14 3.96 3.29
CA GLY A 120 -26.99 2.78 3.49
C GLY A 120 -26.36 1.50 2.90
N GLY A 121 -25.04 1.39 2.86
CA GLY A 121 -24.33 0.19 2.39
C GLY A 121 -24.39 -0.98 3.38
N ASP A 122 -24.35 -2.23 2.87
CA ASP A 122 -24.30 -3.47 3.66
C ASP A 122 -22.86 -3.89 3.90
N LEU A 123 -22.34 -3.56 5.08
CA LEU A 123 -21.00 -3.96 5.56
C LEU A 123 -21.15 -4.89 6.77
N ARG A 124 -20.73 -6.13 6.59
CA ARG A 124 -20.84 -7.19 7.58
C ARG A 124 -19.49 -7.45 8.22
N PHE A 125 -19.32 -6.97 9.43
CA PHE A 125 -18.14 -7.26 10.25
C PHE A 125 -18.23 -8.67 10.84
N GLU A 126 -17.09 -9.21 11.28
CA GLU A 126 -16.96 -10.54 11.89
C GLU A 126 -17.54 -11.66 11.02
N THR A 127 -17.63 -11.38 9.71
CA THR A 127 -18.18 -12.28 8.70
C THR A 127 -17.06 -12.73 7.76
N ALA A 128 -16.48 -13.88 8.09
CA ALA A 128 -15.35 -14.42 7.33
C ALA A 128 -15.81 -15.23 6.13
N ALA A 129 -15.30 -14.92 4.95
CA ALA A 129 -15.40 -15.80 3.79
C ALA A 129 -14.47 -17.00 4.00
N ALA A 130 -15.01 -18.21 3.86
CA ALA A 130 -14.29 -19.48 3.94
C ALA A 130 -13.84 -19.99 2.56
N GLY A 131 -14.57 -19.62 1.49
CA GLY A 131 -14.27 -20.01 0.12
C GLY A 131 -15.18 -19.33 -0.88
N ILE A 132 -14.90 -19.55 -2.16
CA ILE A 132 -15.73 -19.08 -3.27
C ILE A 132 -15.90 -20.24 -4.23
N VAL A 133 -17.11 -20.48 -4.70
CA VAL A 133 -17.43 -21.59 -5.61
C VAL A 133 -18.17 -21.05 -6.84
N ASP A 134 -18.15 -21.83 -7.91
CA ASP A 134 -18.89 -21.61 -9.17
C ASP A 134 -18.49 -20.29 -9.87
N LEU A 135 -17.18 -20.02 -9.94
CA LEU A 135 -16.61 -18.78 -10.50
C LEU A 135 -16.94 -18.55 -12.00
N THR A 136 -17.32 -19.57 -12.72
CA THR A 136 -17.66 -19.50 -14.16
C THR A 136 -19.17 -19.53 -14.42
N GLY A 137 -19.97 -19.77 -13.38
CA GLY A 137 -21.40 -19.79 -13.41
C GLY A 137 -22.03 -18.68 -12.55
N GLN A 138 -22.72 -19.06 -11.50
CA GLN A 138 -23.27 -18.14 -10.47
C GLN A 138 -22.42 -18.21 -9.20
N PRO A 139 -21.46 -17.28 -9.03
CA PRO A 139 -20.51 -17.36 -7.92
C PRO A 139 -21.21 -17.22 -6.57
N ARG A 140 -20.73 -18.01 -5.59
CA ARG A 140 -21.19 -17.98 -4.21
C ARG A 140 -20.00 -17.85 -3.29
N ILE A 141 -20.10 -16.92 -2.37
CA ILE A 141 -19.15 -16.79 -1.25
C ILE A 141 -19.66 -17.68 -0.12
N GLN A 142 -18.87 -18.66 0.27
CA GLN A 142 -19.14 -19.50 1.43
C GLN A 142 -18.63 -18.80 2.69
N LEU A 143 -19.48 -18.72 3.71
CA LEU A 143 -19.16 -18.09 4.98
C LEU A 143 -18.66 -19.12 5.99
N ALA A 144 -17.83 -18.70 6.93
CA ALA A 144 -17.26 -19.59 7.95
C ALA A 144 -18.31 -20.15 8.93
N ASP A 145 -19.45 -19.49 9.06
CA ASP A 145 -20.60 -19.93 9.87
C ASP A 145 -21.52 -20.94 9.14
N GLY A 146 -21.19 -21.29 7.89
CA GLY A 146 -21.97 -22.19 7.04
C GLY A 146 -23.01 -21.49 6.16
N GLY A 147 -23.15 -20.17 6.25
CA GLY A 147 -23.98 -19.37 5.33
C GLY A 147 -23.39 -19.25 3.93
N GLU A 148 -24.19 -18.76 2.99
CA GLU A 148 -23.76 -18.44 1.62
C GLU A 148 -24.31 -17.10 1.17
N LEU A 149 -23.47 -16.30 0.47
CA LEU A 149 -23.87 -15.09 -0.27
C LEU A 149 -23.76 -15.36 -1.77
N ARG A 150 -24.85 -15.30 -2.48
CA ARG A 150 -24.88 -15.41 -3.95
C ARG A 150 -24.59 -14.05 -4.58
N CYS A 151 -23.74 -14.05 -5.60
CA CYS A 151 -23.33 -12.83 -6.29
C CYS A 151 -23.40 -13.01 -7.81
N ASP A 152 -23.49 -11.91 -8.54
CA ASP A 152 -23.23 -11.94 -9.98
C ASP A 152 -21.73 -11.78 -10.25
N VAL A 153 -21.04 -11.02 -9.40
CA VAL A 153 -19.57 -10.81 -9.42
C VAL A 153 -19.03 -10.87 -7.99
N VAL A 154 -17.84 -11.45 -7.83
CA VAL A 154 -17.07 -11.42 -6.58
C VAL A 154 -15.79 -10.62 -6.77
N VAL A 155 -15.48 -9.74 -5.81
CA VAL A 155 -14.22 -9.00 -5.79
C VAL A 155 -13.42 -9.36 -4.53
N GLY A 156 -12.24 -9.98 -4.74
CA GLY A 156 -11.29 -10.28 -3.69
C GLY A 156 -10.43 -9.05 -3.37
N CYS A 157 -10.74 -8.40 -2.24
CA CYS A 157 -9.97 -7.32 -1.62
C CYS A 157 -9.41 -7.78 -0.25
N ASP A 158 -9.26 -9.08 -0.06
CA ASP A 158 -9.01 -9.78 1.19
C ASP A 158 -7.52 -9.89 1.56
N GLY A 159 -6.68 -9.22 0.77
CA GLY A 159 -5.27 -9.07 1.04
C GLY A 159 -4.45 -10.32 0.70
N GLU A 160 -3.23 -10.32 1.21
CA GLU A 160 -2.22 -11.34 0.92
C GLU A 160 -2.65 -12.76 1.33
N TYR A 161 -3.34 -12.89 2.46
CA TYR A 161 -3.71 -14.16 3.08
C TYR A 161 -5.23 -14.43 3.00
N GLY A 162 -5.88 -13.83 2.02
CA GLY A 162 -7.29 -14.02 1.76
C GLY A 162 -7.59 -15.33 1.03
N VAL A 163 -8.87 -15.63 0.90
CA VAL A 163 -9.36 -16.87 0.24
C VAL A 163 -9.54 -16.68 -1.27
N ALA A 164 -9.72 -15.45 -1.74
CA ALA A 164 -10.11 -15.15 -3.11
C ALA A 164 -9.12 -15.70 -4.14
N ARG A 165 -7.82 -15.47 -3.95
CA ARG A 165 -6.79 -15.98 -4.85
C ARG A 165 -6.72 -17.51 -4.85
N GLY A 166 -6.90 -18.13 -3.68
CA GLY A 166 -6.90 -19.60 -3.53
C GLY A 166 -8.11 -20.31 -4.13
N ALA A 167 -9.22 -19.57 -4.39
CA ALA A 167 -10.42 -20.12 -5.01
C ALA A 167 -10.27 -20.35 -6.53
N VAL A 168 -9.25 -19.74 -7.15
CA VAL A 168 -9.00 -19.91 -8.58
C VAL A 168 -8.32 -21.26 -8.84
N PRO A 169 -8.77 -22.03 -9.85
CA PRO A 169 -8.17 -23.32 -10.19
C PRO A 169 -6.67 -23.22 -10.45
N ALA A 170 -5.94 -24.26 -10.05
CA ALA A 170 -4.49 -24.32 -10.26
C ALA A 170 -4.14 -24.15 -11.75
N GLY A 171 -3.17 -23.28 -12.03
CA GLY A 171 -2.73 -22.96 -13.39
C GLY A 171 -3.52 -21.88 -14.12
N ALA A 172 -4.69 -21.46 -13.61
CA ALA A 172 -5.47 -20.36 -14.22
C ALA A 172 -4.97 -18.97 -13.84
N LEU A 173 -4.25 -18.84 -12.70
CA LEU A 173 -3.48 -17.65 -12.34
C LEU A 173 -2.00 -18.00 -12.24
N ARG A 174 -1.15 -17.16 -12.82
CA ARG A 174 0.29 -17.24 -12.66
C ARG A 174 0.75 -16.22 -11.62
N GLY A 175 1.38 -16.66 -10.53
CA GLY A 175 2.04 -15.81 -9.56
C GLY A 175 3.50 -15.61 -9.92
N THR A 176 3.90 -14.38 -10.28
CA THR A 176 5.30 -14.01 -10.48
C THR A 176 5.78 -13.24 -9.26
N GLY A 177 6.80 -13.74 -8.57
CA GLY A 177 7.26 -13.17 -7.30
C GLY A 177 8.77 -13.04 -7.18
N TYR A 178 9.19 -12.13 -6.30
CA TYR A 178 10.59 -11.94 -5.92
C TYR A 178 10.69 -11.77 -4.40
N GLN A 179 11.69 -12.38 -3.79
CA GLN A 179 11.98 -12.24 -2.36
C GLN A 179 13.33 -11.57 -2.18
N TYR A 180 13.38 -10.56 -1.31
CA TYR A 180 14.62 -9.90 -0.95
C TYR A 180 15.29 -10.64 0.22
N ASP A 181 16.61 -10.54 0.32
CA ASP A 181 17.45 -11.28 1.32
C ASP A 181 17.44 -10.61 2.69
N TYR A 182 16.72 -9.52 2.86
CA TYR A 182 16.62 -8.74 4.09
C TYR A 182 15.15 -8.51 4.48
N ALA A 183 14.97 -8.05 5.69
CA ALA A 183 13.69 -7.58 6.22
C ALA A 183 13.83 -6.13 6.69
N TRP A 184 12.70 -5.52 7.01
CA TRP A 184 12.63 -4.27 7.74
C TRP A 184 11.96 -4.47 9.09
N LEU A 185 12.62 -4.05 10.15
CA LEU A 185 11.99 -3.82 11.43
C LEU A 185 11.16 -2.54 11.33
N SER A 186 9.85 -2.65 11.45
CA SER A 186 8.92 -1.52 11.54
C SER A 186 8.77 -1.12 12.99
N VAL A 187 9.04 0.12 13.30
CA VAL A 187 8.93 0.70 14.66
C VAL A 187 7.92 1.85 14.61
N LEU A 188 6.91 1.80 15.45
CA LEU A 188 6.00 2.90 15.71
C LEU A 188 6.32 3.50 17.07
N ALA A 189 6.57 4.79 17.13
CA ALA A 189 6.96 5.47 18.35
C ALA A 189 6.08 6.71 18.60
N ASP A 190 5.73 6.91 19.85
CA ASP A 190 5.05 8.10 20.33
C ASP A 190 6.08 9.21 20.51
N ALA A 191 6.59 9.66 19.37
CA ALA A 191 7.63 10.69 19.24
C ALA A 191 7.26 11.67 18.12
N PRO A 192 7.41 12.97 18.31
CA PRO A 192 7.21 13.94 17.24
C PRO A 192 8.11 13.62 16.04
N PRO A 193 7.69 13.95 14.81
CA PRO A 193 8.54 13.79 13.64
C PRO A 193 9.85 14.60 13.77
N SER A 194 10.95 13.98 13.36
CA SER A 194 12.27 14.64 13.31
C SER A 194 12.53 15.31 11.95
N SER A 195 11.58 15.25 11.04
CA SER A 195 11.59 15.88 9.72
C SER A 195 10.17 16.04 9.19
N ASP A 196 9.97 17.07 8.37
CA ASP A 196 8.69 17.32 7.68
C ASP A 196 8.49 16.42 6.46
N CYS A 197 9.54 15.78 5.96
CA CYS A 197 9.48 14.85 4.84
C CYS A 197 9.98 13.44 5.23
N VAL A 198 9.70 12.47 4.37
CA VAL A 198 10.29 11.12 4.51
C VAL A 198 11.80 11.21 4.36
N ILE A 199 12.54 10.60 5.30
CA ILE A 199 13.98 10.42 5.22
C ILE A 199 14.28 8.97 4.82
N ASN A 200 15.12 8.79 3.80
CA ASN A 200 15.71 7.51 3.42
C ASN A 200 17.23 7.59 3.65
N ALA A 201 17.71 7.02 4.73
CA ALA A 201 19.12 7.00 5.04
C ALA A 201 19.78 5.71 4.53
N LEU A 202 20.79 5.90 3.70
CA LEU A 202 21.63 4.84 3.16
C LEU A 202 22.87 4.74 4.08
N HIS A 203 22.97 3.67 4.85
CA HIS A 203 24.05 3.48 5.82
C HIS A 203 24.68 2.10 5.63
N GLU A 204 25.99 1.98 5.89
CA GLU A 204 26.72 0.70 5.76
C GLU A 204 26.18 -0.40 6.67
N SER A 205 25.63 -0.03 7.84
CA SER A 205 24.95 -0.96 8.77
C SER A 205 23.49 -1.26 8.36
N GLY A 206 23.06 -0.87 7.17
CA GLY A 206 21.69 -1.04 6.68
C GLY A 206 20.89 0.26 6.66
N ALA A 207 19.88 0.29 5.81
CA ALA A 207 19.02 1.46 5.65
C ALA A 207 18.21 1.79 6.91
N CYS A 208 17.90 3.08 7.07
CA CYS A 208 16.87 3.56 7.98
C CYS A 208 15.92 4.50 7.24
N VAL A 209 14.62 4.29 7.40
CA VAL A 209 13.59 5.19 6.86
C VAL A 209 12.81 5.80 8.01
N HIS A 210 12.67 7.14 8.00
CA HIS A 210 11.80 7.86 8.91
C HIS A 210 10.59 8.38 8.16
N VAL A 211 9.40 8.14 8.71
CA VAL A 211 8.13 8.57 8.16
C VAL A 211 7.32 9.27 9.24
N ARG A 212 6.97 10.51 9.01
CA ARG A 212 5.99 11.24 9.81
C ARG A 212 4.62 10.56 9.69
N ARG A 213 3.89 10.39 10.79
CA ARG A 213 2.53 9.85 10.74
C ARG A 213 1.48 10.82 11.21
N THR A 214 1.69 11.38 12.38
CA THR A 214 0.88 12.45 12.98
C THR A 214 1.83 13.47 13.60
N PRO A 215 1.37 14.59 14.14
CA PRO A 215 2.22 15.54 14.85
C PRO A 215 2.97 14.96 16.06
N THR A 216 2.49 13.84 16.61
CA THR A 216 3.05 13.22 17.83
C THR A 216 3.56 11.80 17.62
N VAL A 217 3.42 11.22 16.41
CA VAL A 217 3.77 9.82 16.12
C VAL A 217 4.66 9.75 14.90
N SER A 218 5.78 9.06 15.05
CA SER A 218 6.73 8.73 13.98
C SER A 218 6.79 7.24 13.72
N ARG A 219 7.05 6.88 12.48
CA ARG A 219 7.40 5.51 12.09
C ARG A 219 8.80 5.45 11.57
N PHE A 220 9.53 4.42 12.02
CA PHE A 220 10.84 4.11 11.50
C PHE A 220 10.84 2.71 10.89
N TYR A 221 11.70 2.51 9.90
CA TYR A 221 12.02 1.21 9.37
C TYR A 221 13.53 1.05 9.39
N LEU A 222 14.00 -0.04 10.00
CA LEU A 222 15.41 -0.40 10.04
C LEU A 222 15.62 -1.65 9.19
N GLN A 223 16.52 -1.59 8.22
CA GLN A 223 16.95 -2.80 7.53
C GLN A 223 17.61 -3.74 8.53
N CYS A 224 17.22 -5.00 8.50
CA CYS A 224 17.73 -6.07 9.34
C CYS A 224 17.87 -7.37 8.54
N ALA A 225 18.54 -8.36 9.12
CA ALA A 225 18.67 -9.66 8.50
C ALA A 225 17.27 -10.30 8.34
N ARG A 226 17.08 -11.08 7.28
CA ARG A 226 15.79 -11.73 7.01
C ARG A 226 15.34 -12.70 8.12
N THR A 227 16.29 -13.23 8.88
CA THR A 227 16.06 -14.15 10.00
C THR A 227 15.71 -13.44 11.29
N GLU A 228 16.03 -12.14 11.42
CA GLU A 228 15.71 -11.37 12.63
C GLU A 228 14.22 -11.10 12.74
N THR A 229 13.75 -11.04 13.97
CA THR A 229 12.38 -10.73 14.36
C THR A 229 12.35 -9.51 15.27
N ALA A 230 11.18 -8.98 15.57
CA ALA A 230 11.06 -7.87 16.52
C ALA A 230 11.58 -8.20 17.92
N ALA A 231 11.55 -9.48 18.32
CA ALA A 231 12.08 -9.93 19.63
C ALA A 231 13.59 -9.77 19.77
N ASP A 232 14.33 -9.71 18.66
CA ASP A 232 15.78 -9.53 18.65
C ASP A 232 16.21 -8.06 18.81
N TRP A 233 15.22 -7.13 18.89
CA TRP A 233 15.42 -5.69 18.87
C TRP A 233 14.80 -5.02 20.10
N PRO A 234 15.49 -5.01 21.26
CA PRO A 234 15.04 -4.22 22.41
C PRO A 234 15.09 -2.71 22.11
N ASP A 235 14.27 -1.93 22.77
CA ASP A 235 14.08 -0.49 22.54
C ASP A 235 15.40 0.31 22.54
N GLU A 236 16.33 -0.04 23.43
CA GLU A 236 17.66 0.60 23.48
C GLU A 236 18.45 0.37 22.19
N ARG A 237 18.46 -0.87 21.67
CA ARG A 237 19.10 -1.20 20.39
C ARG A 237 18.43 -0.44 19.24
N ILE A 238 17.09 -0.39 19.24
CA ILE A 238 16.33 0.31 18.20
C ILE A 238 16.73 1.78 18.12
N TRP A 239 16.69 2.51 19.25
CA TRP A 239 17.02 3.93 19.26
C TRP A 239 18.49 4.20 18.94
N LYS A 240 19.39 3.35 19.42
CA LYS A 240 20.81 3.42 19.07
C LYS A 240 21.04 3.28 17.56
N GLU A 241 20.44 2.29 16.93
CA GLU A 241 20.58 2.03 15.50
C GLU A 241 19.91 3.12 14.64
N ILE A 242 18.76 3.63 15.05
CA ILE A 242 18.12 4.79 14.41
C ILE A 242 19.05 6.00 14.48
N GLY A 243 19.61 6.30 15.66
CA GLY A 243 20.52 7.43 15.86
C GLY A 243 21.76 7.34 14.97
N ILE A 244 22.38 6.15 14.90
CA ILE A 244 23.59 5.92 14.06
C ILE A 244 23.24 6.10 12.57
N ARG A 245 22.18 5.46 12.09
CA ARG A 245 21.85 5.43 10.66
C ARG A 245 21.28 6.74 10.13
N LEU A 246 20.66 7.54 10.99
CA LEU A 246 20.13 8.88 10.62
C LEU A 246 21.09 10.02 10.94
N ALA A 247 22.29 9.73 11.48
CA ALA A 247 23.27 10.75 11.86
C ALA A 247 23.67 11.65 10.68
N LEU A 248 23.96 12.91 11.02
CA LEU A 248 24.47 13.93 10.09
C LEU A 248 25.75 14.52 10.65
N ASP A 249 26.62 15.01 9.76
CA ASP A 249 27.82 15.77 10.15
C ASP A 249 27.46 17.19 10.66
N GLU A 250 26.24 17.67 10.36
CA GLU A 250 25.69 18.94 10.85
C GLU A 250 24.71 18.69 12.03
N PRO A 251 24.45 19.71 12.87
CA PRO A 251 23.51 19.61 13.95
C PRO A 251 22.11 19.21 13.46
N TRP A 252 21.58 18.13 14.00
CA TRP A 252 20.24 17.63 13.75
C TRP A 252 19.72 16.89 14.98
N THR A 253 18.45 16.98 15.27
CA THR A 253 17.85 16.36 16.45
C THR A 253 16.95 15.19 16.05
N LEU A 254 17.25 14.01 16.57
CA LEU A 254 16.35 12.87 16.55
C LEU A 254 15.40 12.99 17.74
N HIS A 255 14.10 13.10 17.46
CA HIS A 255 13.09 13.02 18.52
C HIS A 255 12.81 11.56 18.83
N THR A 256 12.88 11.21 20.10
CA THR A 256 12.63 9.87 20.63
C THR A 256 11.42 9.88 21.55
N GLY A 257 10.88 8.70 21.83
CA GLY A 257 9.75 8.52 22.74
C GLY A 257 9.45 7.04 22.97
N PRO A 258 8.40 6.69 23.70
CA PRO A 258 7.99 5.31 23.89
C PRO A 258 7.71 4.60 22.56
N ILE A 259 8.19 3.37 22.41
CA ILE A 259 7.87 2.53 21.27
C ILE A 259 6.52 1.87 21.55
N SER A 260 5.52 2.20 20.74
CA SER A 260 4.14 1.69 20.88
C SER A 260 3.90 0.40 20.11
N ALA A 261 4.67 0.12 19.05
CA ALA A 261 4.59 -1.14 18.33
C ALA A 261 5.86 -1.43 17.52
N THR A 262 6.21 -2.71 17.44
CA THR A 262 7.25 -3.23 16.55
C THR A 262 6.74 -4.41 15.73
N GLY A 263 7.36 -4.65 14.58
CA GLY A 263 7.03 -5.80 13.74
C GLY A 263 8.05 -5.97 12.63
N THR A 264 8.24 -7.18 12.16
CA THR A 264 9.17 -7.48 11.06
C THR A 264 8.41 -7.60 9.74
N VAL A 265 8.83 -6.83 8.74
CA VAL A 265 8.29 -6.86 7.38
C VAL A 265 9.31 -7.54 6.47
N ARG A 266 9.01 -8.78 6.07
CA ARG A 266 9.81 -9.50 5.07
C ARG A 266 9.54 -8.93 3.70
N MET A 267 10.59 -8.42 3.04
CA MET A 267 10.46 -7.75 1.75
C MET A 267 10.22 -8.76 0.64
N ARG A 268 9.12 -8.56 -0.09
CA ARG A 268 8.76 -9.39 -1.25
C ARG A 268 7.88 -8.64 -2.23
N SER A 269 7.95 -9.04 -3.48
CA SER A 269 7.04 -8.68 -4.56
C SER A 269 6.25 -9.90 -5.00
N LEU A 270 5.02 -9.67 -5.44
CA LEU A 270 4.18 -10.68 -6.08
C LEU A 270 3.25 -9.99 -7.08
N VAL A 271 3.03 -10.59 -8.23
CA VAL A 271 1.99 -10.18 -9.19
C VAL A 271 1.25 -11.42 -9.65
N CYS A 272 -0.08 -11.40 -9.57
CA CYS A 272 -0.96 -12.44 -10.07
C CYS A 272 -1.50 -12.05 -11.45
N GLU A 273 -1.34 -12.92 -12.42
CA GLU A 273 -1.72 -12.69 -13.83
C GLU A 273 -2.54 -13.89 -14.37
N PRO A 274 -3.74 -13.62 -14.92
CA PRO A 274 -4.48 -12.37 -14.92
C PRO A 274 -5.02 -12.00 -13.53
N MET A 275 -5.51 -10.75 -13.33
CA MET A 275 -6.16 -10.30 -12.10
C MET A 275 -7.67 -10.65 -12.09
N ARG A 276 -8.08 -11.60 -12.90
CA ARG A 276 -9.48 -12.05 -13.08
C ARG A 276 -9.54 -13.51 -13.43
N TYR A 277 -10.57 -14.22 -12.92
CA TYR A 277 -10.95 -15.56 -13.37
C TYR A 277 -12.48 -15.71 -13.31
N GLY A 278 -13.12 -15.91 -14.45
CA GLY A 278 -14.58 -15.95 -14.53
C GLY A 278 -15.20 -14.67 -13.97
N SER A 279 -16.08 -14.81 -12.99
CA SER A 279 -16.73 -13.71 -12.27
C SER A 279 -15.96 -13.21 -11.04
N LEU A 280 -14.75 -13.71 -10.78
CA LEU A 280 -13.88 -13.25 -9.71
C LEU A 280 -12.85 -12.24 -10.25
N PHE A 281 -12.76 -11.09 -9.58
CA PHE A 281 -11.72 -10.07 -9.78
C PHE A 281 -10.89 -9.94 -8.51
N LEU A 282 -9.58 -9.70 -8.66
CA LEU A 282 -8.65 -9.47 -7.57
C LEU A 282 -8.19 -8.01 -7.58
N ALA A 283 -8.09 -7.38 -6.40
CA ALA A 283 -7.60 -6.01 -6.23
C ALA A 283 -6.71 -5.88 -4.99
N GLY A 284 -5.75 -4.95 -5.05
CA GLY A 284 -4.79 -4.70 -3.98
C GLY A 284 -3.91 -5.91 -3.65
N ASP A 285 -3.61 -6.14 -2.37
CA ASP A 285 -2.70 -7.20 -1.93
C ASP A 285 -3.20 -8.63 -2.28
N ALA A 286 -4.47 -8.79 -2.64
CA ALA A 286 -4.98 -10.05 -3.19
C ALA A 286 -4.44 -10.33 -4.59
N ALA A 287 -4.17 -9.28 -5.38
CA ALA A 287 -3.66 -9.38 -6.76
C ALA A 287 -2.15 -9.15 -6.85
N HIS A 288 -1.62 -8.21 -6.07
CA HIS A 288 -0.20 -7.83 -6.15
C HIS A 288 0.33 -7.32 -4.82
N ILE A 289 1.58 -7.64 -4.53
CA ILE A 289 2.30 -7.19 -3.33
C ILE A 289 3.53 -6.43 -3.79
N VAL A 290 3.77 -5.27 -3.21
CA VAL A 290 4.98 -4.48 -3.39
C VAL A 290 5.60 -4.15 -2.03
N PRO A 291 6.93 -4.07 -1.92
CA PRO A 291 7.58 -3.54 -0.72
C PRO A 291 7.08 -2.12 -0.36
N PRO A 292 7.11 -1.72 0.91
CA PRO A 292 6.51 -0.46 1.36
C PRO A 292 7.25 0.80 0.92
N VAL A 293 8.44 0.69 0.34
CA VAL A 293 9.22 1.83 -0.15
C VAL A 293 8.46 2.61 -1.21
N GLY A 294 8.48 3.95 -1.13
CA GLY A 294 7.75 4.82 -2.06
C GLY A 294 6.22 4.77 -1.94
N GLY A 295 5.65 4.02 -0.96
CA GLY A 295 4.23 4.03 -0.66
C GLY A 295 3.28 3.50 -1.74
N LYS A 296 3.76 2.67 -2.69
CA LYS A 296 3.01 2.30 -3.91
C LYS A 296 1.83 1.36 -3.68
N GLY A 297 1.94 0.38 -2.76
CA GLY A 297 0.93 -0.68 -2.60
C GLY A 297 -0.47 -0.17 -2.30
N PHE A 298 -0.57 0.77 -1.37
CA PHE A 298 -1.83 1.41 -0.98
C PHE A 298 -2.49 2.18 -2.16
N ASN A 299 -1.69 2.95 -2.89
CA ASN A 299 -2.15 3.75 -4.02
C ASN A 299 -2.55 2.87 -5.22
N LEU A 300 -1.85 1.77 -5.48
CA LEU A 300 -2.24 0.76 -6.47
C LEU A 300 -3.59 0.13 -6.12
N ALA A 301 -3.80 -0.24 -4.86
CA ALA A 301 -5.03 -0.86 -4.39
C ALA A 301 -6.26 0.05 -4.60
N LEU A 302 -6.14 1.35 -4.32
CA LEU A 302 -7.19 2.33 -4.57
C LEU A 302 -7.45 2.55 -6.06
N ALA A 303 -6.40 2.52 -6.88
CA ALA A 303 -6.54 2.63 -8.33
C ALA A 303 -7.16 1.37 -8.96
N ASP A 304 -6.91 0.18 -8.41
CA ASP A 304 -7.61 -1.05 -8.82
C ASP A 304 -9.10 -0.94 -8.51
N ALA A 305 -9.43 -0.51 -7.29
CA ALA A 305 -10.80 -0.32 -6.85
C ALA A 305 -11.57 0.66 -7.76
N GLN A 306 -10.94 1.76 -8.15
CA GLN A 306 -11.53 2.72 -9.09
C GLN A 306 -11.83 2.09 -10.45
N GLU A 307 -10.86 1.38 -11.04
CA GLU A 307 -11.02 0.79 -12.38
C GLU A 307 -12.10 -0.31 -12.36
N LEU A 308 -12.12 -1.14 -11.32
CA LEU A 308 -13.17 -2.13 -11.12
C LEU A 308 -14.53 -1.49 -10.91
N ALA A 309 -14.62 -0.43 -10.09
CA ALA A 309 -15.89 0.27 -9.86
C ALA A 309 -16.48 0.78 -11.18
N LEU A 310 -15.66 1.45 -12.00
CA LEU A 310 -16.10 1.96 -13.30
C LEU A 310 -16.59 0.83 -14.22
N GLY A 311 -15.85 -0.28 -14.30
CA GLY A 311 -16.25 -1.41 -15.12
C GLY A 311 -17.53 -2.12 -14.62
N LEU A 312 -17.69 -2.26 -13.31
CA LEU A 312 -18.91 -2.84 -12.72
C LEU A 312 -20.12 -1.92 -12.90
N ILE A 313 -19.92 -0.60 -12.76
CA ILE A 313 -20.98 0.39 -13.05
C ILE A 313 -21.40 0.28 -14.51
N ASP A 314 -20.46 0.29 -15.47
CA ASP A 314 -20.75 0.15 -16.90
C ASP A 314 -21.55 -1.14 -17.17
N ARG A 315 -21.16 -2.26 -16.57
CA ARG A 315 -21.85 -3.55 -16.68
C ARG A 315 -23.28 -3.50 -16.18
N PHE A 316 -23.50 -3.03 -14.94
CA PHE A 316 -24.81 -3.11 -14.29
C PHE A 316 -25.77 -2.01 -14.70
N THR A 317 -25.29 -0.89 -15.24
CA THR A 317 -26.13 0.23 -15.69
C THR A 317 -26.34 0.25 -17.21
N ALA A 318 -25.37 -0.20 -17.99
CA ALA A 318 -25.40 -0.12 -19.46
C ALA A 318 -25.23 -1.49 -20.16
N GLY A 319 -24.96 -2.58 -19.41
CA GLY A 319 -24.67 -3.89 -19.99
C GLY A 319 -23.33 -3.95 -20.75
N ASP A 320 -22.39 -3.08 -20.42
CA ASP A 320 -21.09 -2.96 -21.11
C ASP A 320 -19.96 -3.59 -20.29
N ASP A 321 -19.43 -4.71 -20.79
CA ASP A 321 -18.35 -5.46 -20.15
C ASP A 321 -16.93 -5.08 -20.63
N ARG A 322 -16.78 -4.20 -21.63
CA ARG A 322 -15.49 -3.88 -22.27
C ARG A 322 -14.40 -3.46 -21.26
N ARG A 323 -14.77 -2.66 -20.26
CA ARG A 323 -13.84 -2.22 -19.21
C ARG A 323 -13.44 -3.37 -18.28
N LEU A 324 -14.37 -4.23 -17.92
CA LEU A 324 -14.08 -5.42 -17.10
C LEU A 324 -13.22 -6.43 -17.86
N ASP A 325 -13.45 -6.62 -19.16
CA ASP A 325 -12.63 -7.48 -20.00
C ASP A 325 -11.20 -6.94 -20.13
N GLY A 326 -11.04 -5.63 -20.20
CA GLY A 326 -9.76 -4.94 -20.23
C GLY A 326 -9.06 -4.77 -18.86
N TYR A 327 -9.75 -5.06 -17.74
CA TYR A 327 -9.28 -4.75 -16.40
C TYR A 327 -7.87 -5.28 -16.11
N SER A 328 -7.64 -6.59 -16.33
CA SER A 328 -6.34 -7.20 -16.06
C SER A 328 -5.22 -6.53 -16.85
N ALA A 329 -5.41 -6.31 -18.15
CA ALA A 329 -4.38 -5.69 -18.99
C ALA A 329 -4.06 -4.25 -18.56
N ALA A 330 -5.09 -3.45 -18.28
CA ALA A 330 -4.95 -2.07 -17.85
C ALA A 330 -4.25 -1.95 -16.49
N ARG A 331 -4.60 -2.85 -15.54
CA ARG A 331 -4.00 -2.80 -14.21
C ARG A 331 -2.59 -3.38 -14.18
N LEU A 332 -2.34 -4.50 -14.85
CA LEU A 332 -1.02 -5.13 -14.92
C LEU A 332 0.05 -4.20 -15.48
N ALA A 333 -0.25 -3.43 -16.51
CA ALA A 333 0.69 -2.43 -17.04
C ALA A 333 1.14 -1.43 -15.96
N ARG A 334 0.21 -1.00 -15.09
CA ARG A 334 0.49 -0.09 -13.96
C ARG A 334 1.22 -0.79 -12.83
N VAL A 335 0.80 -2.02 -12.50
CA VAL A 335 1.41 -2.82 -11.44
C VAL A 335 2.88 -3.10 -11.78
N TRP A 336 3.19 -3.52 -13.01
CA TRP A 336 4.58 -3.80 -13.40
C TRP A 336 5.46 -2.56 -13.43
N ARG A 337 4.93 -1.40 -13.85
CA ARG A 337 5.67 -0.15 -13.72
C ARG A 337 5.97 0.21 -12.27
N ALA A 338 5.01 0.02 -11.37
CA ALA A 338 5.21 0.24 -9.94
C ALA A 338 6.20 -0.78 -9.33
N GLN A 339 6.18 -2.05 -9.76
CA GLN A 339 7.15 -3.07 -9.35
C GLN A 339 8.57 -2.70 -9.80
N GLU A 340 8.75 -2.22 -11.03
CA GLU A 340 10.05 -1.75 -11.53
C GLU A 340 10.57 -0.61 -10.67
N PHE A 341 9.77 0.43 -10.47
CA PHE A 341 10.14 1.57 -9.65
C PHE A 341 10.48 1.16 -8.20
N VAL A 342 9.63 0.33 -7.58
CA VAL A 342 9.87 -0.15 -6.22
C VAL A 342 11.15 -0.99 -6.15
N HIS A 343 11.39 -1.85 -7.12
CA HIS A 343 12.63 -2.64 -7.18
C HIS A 343 13.87 -1.73 -7.32
N TRP A 344 13.78 -0.70 -8.17
CA TRP A 344 14.82 0.32 -8.28
C TRP A 344 15.06 1.05 -6.95
N MET A 345 13.98 1.50 -6.26
CA MET A 345 14.05 2.14 -4.95
C MET A 345 14.65 1.21 -3.87
N MET A 346 14.25 -0.06 -3.87
CA MET A 346 14.82 -1.05 -2.93
C MET A 346 16.33 -1.20 -3.12
N ASN A 347 16.81 -1.18 -4.36
CA ASN A 347 18.24 -1.23 -4.68
C ASN A 347 18.97 0.11 -4.41
N LEU A 348 18.25 1.24 -4.38
CA LEU A 348 18.83 2.52 -3.98
C LEU A 348 18.94 2.63 -2.46
N VAL A 349 17.84 2.38 -1.74
CA VAL A 349 17.74 2.67 -0.31
C VAL A 349 18.42 1.62 0.54
N ASN A 350 18.23 0.33 0.25
CA ASN A 350 18.76 -0.73 1.10
C ASN A 350 20.22 -1.03 0.75
N THR A 351 21.02 -1.37 1.76
CA THR A 351 22.38 -1.83 1.58
C THR A 351 22.36 -3.24 0.99
N PRO A 352 22.68 -3.41 -0.29
CA PRO A 352 22.65 -4.72 -0.92
C PRO A 352 23.77 -5.58 -0.37
N GLY A 353 23.47 -6.84 -0.07
CA GLY A 353 24.46 -7.76 0.48
C GLY A 353 24.90 -7.36 1.88
N TYR A 354 23.98 -6.92 2.73
CA TYR A 354 24.23 -6.65 4.15
C TYR A 354 25.12 -7.75 4.75
N GLY A 355 26.36 -7.36 5.15
CA GLY A 355 27.38 -8.28 5.66
C GLY A 355 28.14 -9.11 4.61
N THR A 356 27.96 -8.88 3.30
CA THR A 356 28.72 -9.57 2.24
C THR A 356 29.98 -8.81 1.82
N ALA A 357 30.96 -9.53 1.25
CA ALA A 357 32.24 -8.94 0.83
C ALA A 357 32.13 -7.88 -0.29
N ASP A 358 31.05 -7.90 -1.07
CA ASP A 358 30.77 -6.94 -2.14
C ASP A 358 29.98 -5.71 -1.68
N ALA A 359 29.57 -5.63 -0.42
CA ALA A 359 28.84 -4.51 0.15
C ALA A 359 29.53 -3.14 -0.09
N PRO A 360 30.87 -2.97 0.07
CA PRO A 360 31.52 -1.70 -0.20
C PRO A 360 31.40 -1.25 -1.65
N PHE A 361 31.50 -2.16 -2.63
CA PHE A 361 31.31 -1.83 -4.04
C PHE A 361 29.87 -1.38 -4.31
N ARG A 362 28.88 -2.14 -3.82
CA ARG A 362 27.45 -1.82 -4.01
C ARG A 362 27.09 -0.49 -3.37
N HIS A 363 27.64 -0.18 -2.21
CA HIS A 363 27.44 1.12 -1.55
C HIS A 363 27.98 2.29 -2.40
N ARG A 364 29.14 2.12 -3.06
CA ARG A 364 29.65 3.10 -4.03
C ARG A 364 28.72 3.29 -5.24
N VAL A 365 28.12 2.21 -5.74
CA VAL A 365 27.12 2.27 -6.82
C VAL A 365 25.86 3.02 -6.37
N GLN A 366 25.40 2.80 -5.15
CA GLN A 366 24.26 3.56 -4.56
C GLN A 366 24.60 5.05 -4.46
N ALA A 367 25.78 5.39 -3.97
CA ALA A 367 26.25 6.78 -3.88
C ALA A 367 26.24 7.46 -5.27
N ALA A 368 26.74 6.77 -6.30
CA ALA A 368 26.73 7.27 -7.66
C ALA A 368 25.31 7.47 -8.24
N ARG A 369 24.38 6.55 -7.89
CA ARG A 369 22.95 6.70 -8.27
C ARG A 369 22.31 7.90 -7.59
N LEU A 370 22.59 8.10 -6.31
CA LEU A 370 22.08 9.25 -5.56
C LEU A 370 22.65 10.56 -6.08
N ALA A 371 23.95 10.63 -6.35
CA ALA A 371 24.57 11.79 -6.98
C ALA A 371 23.90 12.10 -8.33
N ARG A 372 23.69 11.09 -9.17
CA ARG A 372 22.99 11.27 -10.45
C ARG A 372 21.55 11.77 -10.28
N LEU A 373 20.85 11.31 -9.25
CA LEU A 373 19.49 11.76 -8.94
C LEU A 373 19.45 13.26 -8.61
N VAL A 374 20.49 13.76 -7.91
CA VAL A 374 20.60 15.17 -7.50
C VAL A 374 21.13 16.05 -8.65
N ASP A 375 22.12 15.55 -9.40
CA ASP A 375 22.87 16.36 -10.38
C ASP A 375 22.25 16.39 -11.78
N SER A 376 21.34 15.45 -12.11
CA SER A 376 20.73 15.35 -13.45
C SER A 376 19.25 15.70 -13.42
N PRO A 377 18.85 16.89 -13.94
CA PRO A 377 17.43 17.27 -13.99
C PRO A 377 16.54 16.28 -14.75
N ALA A 378 17.04 15.67 -15.83
CA ALA A 378 16.29 14.67 -16.58
C ALA A 378 16.07 13.38 -15.78
N TYR A 379 17.07 12.94 -15.01
CA TYR A 379 16.96 11.75 -14.17
C TYR A 379 16.04 12.01 -12.97
N LEU A 380 16.15 13.19 -12.37
CA LEU A 380 15.25 13.64 -11.31
C LEU A 380 13.80 13.72 -11.80
N ALA A 381 13.55 14.25 -13.00
CA ALA A 381 12.20 14.31 -13.56
C ALA A 381 11.59 12.91 -13.75
N ALA A 382 12.36 11.96 -14.29
CA ALA A 382 11.92 10.58 -14.43
C ALA A 382 11.64 9.91 -13.07
N PHE A 383 12.50 10.15 -12.07
CA PHE A 383 12.27 9.67 -10.70
C PHE A 383 10.98 10.24 -10.11
N LEU A 384 10.77 11.55 -10.22
CA LEU A 384 9.59 12.21 -9.65
C LEU A 384 8.30 11.78 -10.35
N GLU A 385 8.36 11.49 -11.64
CA GLU A 385 7.21 10.94 -12.37
C GLU A 385 6.71 9.64 -11.73
N ASP A 386 7.61 8.75 -11.35
CA ASP A 386 7.25 7.49 -10.69
C ASP A 386 7.03 7.65 -9.18
N TYR A 387 7.80 8.51 -8.51
CA TYR A 387 7.73 8.69 -7.05
C TYR A 387 6.44 9.40 -6.63
N VAL A 388 6.09 10.51 -7.26
CA VAL A 388 4.89 11.31 -6.91
C VAL A 388 3.60 10.72 -7.52
N GLY A 389 3.74 9.87 -8.49
CA GLY A 389 2.64 9.22 -9.20
C GLY A 389 2.26 9.98 -10.49
N TRP A 390 1.95 9.22 -11.53
CA TRP A 390 1.59 9.65 -12.92
C TRP A 390 0.20 9.23 -13.32
#